data_5423c6d32912b1774e237b9f6488e8a6
#
_entry.id   5423c6d32912b1774e237b9f6488e8a6
#
_cell.length_a   1.000
_cell.length_b   1.000
_cell.length_c   1.000
_cell.angle_alpha   90.00
_cell.angle_beta   90.00
_cell.angle_gamma   90.00
#
_symmetry.space_group_name_H-M   'P 1'
#
loop_
_entity.id
_entity.type
_entity.pdbx_description
1 polymer ?
#
loop_
_entity_poly.entity_id
_entity_poly.type
_entity_poly.pdbx_seq_one_letter_code
_entity_poly.pdbx_strand_id
1 'polypeptide(L)'
;TALVRLRAAHANAPPVRVFYQVWQQPLMTVNRRQIIGDILDVCGGRNVFADLAPLVPTVSTEAVVAADPEAIVTASEQGGGAAWRRDPDASAFALWRRQPRMVAVRCDWLYTLDGDLISRQGPRIVDGAAAVCAVLDEVRRERAAR
;
A
#
# COMPACT_ATOMS: atom_id res chain seq x y z
N THR A 1 21.38 0.96 9.09
CA THR A 1 20.24 1.84 9.26
C THR A 1 18.94 1.05 9.45
N ALA A 2 17.92 1.72 9.95
CA ALA A 2 16.63 1.08 10.18
C ALA A 2 16.00 0.57 8.88
N LEU A 3 16.12 1.30 7.77
CA LEU A 3 15.60 0.84 6.48
C LEU A 3 16.33 -0.39 5.99
N VAL A 4 17.64 -0.46 6.19
CA VAL A 4 18.42 -1.65 5.83
C VAL A 4 17.96 -2.86 6.65
N ARG A 5 17.66 -2.66 7.92
CA ARG A 5 17.15 -3.74 8.78
C ARG A 5 15.76 -4.22 8.32
N LEU A 6 14.88 -3.29 7.96
CA LEU A 6 13.56 -3.66 7.45
C LEU A 6 13.68 -4.45 6.14
N ARG A 7 14.53 -4.00 5.23
CA ARG A 7 14.76 -4.71 3.97
C ARG A 7 15.30 -6.12 4.23
N ALA A 8 16.26 -6.25 5.13
CA ALA A 8 16.84 -7.56 5.46
C ALA A 8 15.80 -8.48 6.09
N ALA A 9 14.97 -7.94 7.00
CA ALA A 9 13.93 -8.71 7.67
C ALA A 9 12.86 -9.23 6.70
N HIS A 10 12.64 -8.54 5.57
CA HIS A 10 11.60 -8.88 4.61
C HIS A 10 12.15 -9.44 3.29
N ALA A 11 13.48 -9.68 3.20
CA ALA A 11 14.11 -10.10 1.96
C ALA A 11 13.54 -11.42 1.42
N ASN A 12 13.15 -12.33 2.30
CA ASN A 12 12.61 -13.65 1.94
C ASN A 12 11.10 -13.77 2.24
N ALA A 13 10.44 -12.65 2.58
CA ALA A 13 9.01 -12.69 2.84
C ALA A 13 8.23 -12.97 1.55
N PRO A 14 7.14 -13.76 1.61
CA PRO A 14 6.33 -13.99 0.41
C PRO A 14 5.81 -12.66 -0.14
N PRO A 15 5.95 -12.44 -1.47
CA PRO A 15 5.52 -11.16 -2.05
C PRO A 15 4.01 -10.92 -1.86
N VAL A 16 3.66 -9.66 -1.66
CA VAL A 16 2.27 -9.22 -1.61
C VAL A 16 2.07 -8.24 -2.76
N ARG A 17 1.14 -8.53 -3.66
CA ARG A 17 0.78 -7.58 -4.72
C ARG A 17 0.01 -6.43 -4.10
N VAL A 18 0.47 -5.21 -4.30
CA VAL A 18 -0.10 -4.04 -3.62
C VAL A 18 -0.34 -2.91 -4.61
N PHE A 19 -1.46 -2.22 -4.42
CA PHE A 19 -1.78 -0.98 -5.10
C PHE A 19 -1.76 0.14 -4.06
N TYR A 20 -0.90 1.13 -4.25
CA TYR A 20 -0.88 2.31 -3.40
C TYR A 20 -1.70 3.41 -4.08
N GLN A 21 -2.77 3.84 -3.43
CA GLN A 21 -3.67 4.86 -3.97
C GLN A 21 -3.27 6.22 -3.44
N VAL A 22 -2.72 7.06 -4.31
CA VAL A 22 -2.36 8.44 -3.96
C VAL A 22 -3.60 9.32 -3.91
N TRP A 23 -4.49 9.14 -4.88
CA TRP A 23 -5.70 9.93 -5.02
C TRP A 23 -6.74 9.09 -5.76
N GLN A 24 -8.01 9.40 -5.56
CA GLN A 24 -9.08 8.60 -6.15
C GLN A 24 -9.73 9.22 -7.38
N GLN A 25 -9.58 10.54 -7.58
CA GLN A 25 -10.18 11.20 -8.76
C GLN A 25 -9.38 12.45 -9.12
N PRO A 26 -8.46 12.38 -10.11
CA PRO A 26 -8.15 11.18 -10.89
C PRO A 26 -7.46 10.10 -10.06
N LEU A 27 -7.64 8.85 -10.46
CA LEU A 27 -7.01 7.73 -9.77
C LEU A 27 -5.51 7.73 -10.06
N MET A 28 -4.70 7.81 -9.01
CA MET A 28 -3.25 7.95 -9.13
C MET A 28 -2.54 6.99 -8.20
N THR A 29 -1.38 6.54 -8.64
CA THR A 29 -0.53 5.63 -7.88
C THR A 29 0.93 6.10 -7.90
N VAL A 30 1.85 5.25 -7.50
CA VAL A 30 3.29 5.52 -7.53
C VAL A 30 4.01 4.43 -8.29
N ASN A 31 5.14 4.78 -8.94
CA ASN A 31 5.99 3.77 -9.56
C ASN A 31 7.10 3.33 -8.58
N ARG A 32 8.04 2.47 -9.04
CA ARG A 32 9.09 1.94 -8.16
C ARG A 32 10.11 2.99 -7.72
N ARG A 33 10.26 4.08 -8.47
CA ARG A 33 11.26 5.12 -8.18
C ARG A 33 10.77 6.17 -7.22
N GLN A 34 9.45 6.27 -7.01
CA GLN A 34 8.88 7.17 -6.03
C GLN A 34 9.16 6.59 -4.64
N ILE A 35 9.36 7.45 -3.64
CA ILE A 35 9.80 7.01 -2.32
C ILE A 35 8.86 5.96 -1.68
N ILE A 36 7.56 6.12 -1.87
CA ILE A 36 6.59 5.14 -1.35
C ILE A 36 6.73 3.82 -2.10
N GLY A 37 6.98 3.87 -3.42
CA GLY A 37 7.25 2.67 -4.21
C GLY A 37 8.47 1.92 -3.71
N ASP A 38 9.51 2.65 -3.34
CA ASP A 38 10.70 2.04 -2.76
C ASP A 38 10.40 1.42 -1.39
N ILE A 39 9.59 2.08 -0.58
CA ILE A 39 9.17 1.54 0.72
C ILE A 39 8.39 0.23 0.54
N LEU A 40 7.50 0.15 -0.44
CA LEU A 40 6.78 -1.09 -0.73
C LEU A 40 7.76 -2.22 -1.04
N ASP A 41 8.80 -1.92 -1.82
CA ASP A 41 9.83 -2.90 -2.16
C ASP A 41 10.60 -3.34 -0.92
N VAL A 42 10.97 -2.40 -0.05
CA VAL A 42 11.65 -2.70 1.22
C VAL A 42 10.87 -3.73 2.04
N CYS A 43 9.55 -3.64 2.02
CA CYS A 43 8.67 -4.51 2.81
C CYS A 43 8.31 -5.82 2.09
N GLY A 44 8.89 -6.08 0.93
CA GLY A 44 8.57 -7.28 0.16
C GLY A 44 7.25 -7.18 -0.59
N GLY A 45 6.77 -5.96 -0.82
CA GLY A 45 5.58 -5.73 -1.63
C GLY A 45 5.93 -5.74 -3.11
N ARG A 46 4.98 -6.17 -3.93
CA ARG A 46 5.09 -6.05 -5.38
C ARG A 46 4.10 -4.98 -5.82
N ASN A 47 4.63 -3.80 -6.16
CA ASN A 47 3.83 -2.70 -6.66
C ASN A 47 3.33 -3.07 -8.05
N VAL A 48 2.00 -3.20 -8.21
CA VAL A 48 1.41 -3.65 -9.48
C VAL A 48 1.62 -2.65 -10.62
N PHE A 49 2.03 -1.42 -10.31
CA PHE A 49 2.34 -0.39 -11.31
C PHE A 49 3.78 0.10 -11.22
N ALA A 50 4.68 -0.74 -10.72
CA ALA A 50 6.08 -0.38 -10.51
C ALA A 50 6.78 0.09 -11.78
N ASP A 51 6.39 -0.43 -12.94
CA ASP A 51 7.11 -0.21 -14.21
C ASP A 51 6.59 0.97 -15.02
N LEU A 52 5.58 1.69 -14.54
CA LEU A 52 5.11 2.87 -15.25
C LEU A 52 6.16 3.99 -15.19
N ALA A 53 6.31 4.74 -16.28
CA ALA A 53 7.35 5.75 -16.40
C ALA A 53 7.21 6.94 -15.44
N PRO A 54 6.02 7.54 -15.27
CA PRO A 54 5.89 8.66 -14.34
C PRO A 54 6.05 8.22 -12.90
N LEU A 55 6.57 9.13 -12.05
CA LEU A 55 6.68 8.85 -10.60
C LEU A 55 5.30 8.67 -9.95
N VAL A 56 4.32 9.47 -10.39
CA VAL A 56 2.95 9.42 -9.87
C VAL A 56 2.00 9.31 -11.05
N PRO A 57 1.88 8.12 -11.65
CA PRO A 57 1.06 7.96 -12.84
C PRO A 57 -0.44 7.95 -12.52
N THR A 58 -1.24 8.43 -13.49
CA THR A 58 -2.68 8.24 -13.48
C THR A 58 -2.98 6.86 -14.08
N VAL A 59 -3.88 6.12 -13.46
CA VAL A 59 -4.28 4.79 -13.94
C VAL A 59 -5.80 4.71 -14.01
N SER A 60 -6.31 3.77 -14.81
CA SER A 60 -7.74 3.54 -14.87
C SER A 60 -8.19 2.56 -13.80
N THR A 61 -9.46 2.65 -13.42
CA THR A 61 -10.08 1.67 -12.53
C THR A 61 -9.95 0.26 -13.10
N GLU A 62 -10.16 0.13 -14.42
CA GLU A 62 -10.07 -1.16 -15.11
C GLU A 62 -8.68 -1.76 -15.02
N ALA A 63 -7.65 -0.93 -15.11
CA ALA A 63 -6.26 -1.40 -14.98
C ALA A 63 -5.98 -1.96 -13.60
N VAL A 64 -6.52 -1.31 -12.56
CA VAL A 64 -6.36 -1.79 -11.17
C VAL A 64 -7.12 -3.10 -10.98
N VAL A 65 -8.34 -3.19 -11.47
CA VAL A 65 -9.14 -4.42 -11.39
C VAL A 65 -8.42 -5.57 -12.10
N ALA A 66 -7.87 -5.30 -13.29
CA ALA A 66 -7.12 -6.32 -14.05
C ALA A 66 -5.85 -6.76 -13.33
N ALA A 67 -5.16 -5.85 -12.65
CA ALA A 67 -3.96 -6.18 -11.88
C ALA A 67 -4.30 -6.97 -10.60
N ASP A 68 -5.50 -6.81 -10.10
CA ASP A 68 -6.05 -7.52 -8.95
C ASP A 68 -5.07 -7.55 -7.76
N PRO A 69 -4.76 -6.39 -7.18
CA PRO A 69 -3.86 -6.35 -6.02
C PRO A 69 -4.46 -7.08 -4.84
N GLU A 70 -3.59 -7.68 -4.02
CA GLU A 70 -4.03 -8.33 -2.79
C GLU A 70 -4.34 -7.31 -1.70
N ALA A 71 -3.66 -6.16 -1.70
CA ALA A 71 -3.88 -5.10 -0.73
C ALA A 71 -3.96 -3.76 -1.44
N ILE A 72 -4.83 -2.89 -0.96
CA ILE A 72 -4.91 -1.49 -1.39
C ILE A 72 -4.61 -0.62 -0.17
N VAL A 73 -3.68 0.30 -0.34
CA VAL A 73 -3.18 1.14 0.74
C VAL A 73 -3.28 2.60 0.31
N THR A 74 -3.71 3.46 1.19
CA THR A 74 -3.70 4.92 0.97
C THR A 74 -3.28 5.63 2.23
N ALA A 75 -2.85 6.89 2.09
CA ALA A 75 -2.56 7.74 3.24
C ALA A 75 -3.83 8.47 3.65
N SER A 76 -4.05 8.59 4.95
CA SER A 76 -5.16 9.35 5.51
C SER A 76 -4.64 10.65 6.09
N GLU A 77 -5.33 11.75 5.81
CA GLU A 77 -4.99 13.05 6.39
C GLU A 77 -5.57 13.23 7.79
N GLN A 78 -6.46 12.35 8.18
CA GLN A 78 -7.08 12.40 9.51
C GLN A 78 -6.21 11.65 10.49
N GLY A 79 -5.14 12.24 10.95
CA GLY A 79 -4.32 11.61 11.96
C GLY A 79 -5.20 11.06 13.09
N GLY A 80 -4.95 9.85 13.53
CA GLY A 80 -5.74 9.22 14.59
C GLY A 80 -4.90 8.51 15.60
N GLY A 81 -3.62 8.82 15.64
CA GLY A 81 -2.69 8.21 16.56
C GLY A 81 -2.15 6.86 16.13
N ALA A 82 -2.87 6.11 15.32
CA ALA A 82 -2.39 4.83 14.81
C ALA A 82 -1.57 5.04 13.53
N ALA A 83 -0.43 4.37 13.42
CA ALA A 83 0.42 4.47 12.22
C ALA A 83 -0.27 3.87 10.99
N TRP A 84 -1.10 2.87 11.20
CA TRP A 84 -1.88 2.24 10.13
C TRP A 84 -3.13 1.62 10.73
N ARG A 85 -4.13 1.40 9.86
CA ARG A 85 -5.34 0.72 10.28
C ARG A 85 -5.96 0.00 9.09
N ARG A 86 -6.55 -1.16 9.32
CA ARG A 86 -7.44 -1.78 8.35
C ARG A 86 -8.73 -0.96 8.36
N ASP A 87 -9.13 -0.44 7.20
CA ASP A 87 -10.21 0.54 7.14
C ASP A 87 -11.01 0.38 5.83
N PRO A 88 -11.69 -0.75 5.65
CA PRO A 88 -12.39 -1.02 4.39
C PRO A 88 -13.53 -0.03 4.11
N ASP A 89 -14.03 0.67 5.12
CA ASP A 89 -15.12 1.62 4.96
C ASP A 89 -14.65 3.06 4.74
N ALA A 90 -13.33 3.28 4.64
CA ALA A 90 -12.80 4.61 4.37
C ALA A 90 -13.38 5.15 3.05
N SER A 91 -13.69 6.45 3.03
CA SER A 91 -14.27 7.07 1.85
C SER A 91 -13.38 6.94 0.61
N ALA A 92 -12.05 6.93 0.79
CA ALA A 92 -11.11 6.76 -0.31
C ALA A 92 -11.28 5.43 -1.05
N PHE A 93 -11.89 4.43 -0.41
CA PHE A 93 -12.08 3.10 -0.99
C PHE A 93 -13.50 2.88 -1.52
N ALA A 94 -14.34 3.91 -1.55
CA ALA A 94 -15.73 3.77 -1.98
C ALA A 94 -15.86 3.15 -3.38
N LEU A 95 -14.97 3.54 -4.29
CA LEU A 95 -15.01 2.99 -5.65
C LEU A 95 -14.69 1.49 -5.69
N TRP A 96 -13.85 1.00 -4.76
CA TRP A 96 -13.46 -0.42 -4.75
C TRP A 96 -14.56 -1.30 -4.16
N ARG A 97 -15.39 -0.78 -3.29
CA ARG A 97 -16.50 -1.56 -2.73
C ARG A 97 -17.48 -2.03 -3.80
N ARG A 98 -17.45 -1.40 -4.99
CA ARG A 98 -18.24 -1.82 -6.14
C ARG A 98 -17.61 -2.98 -6.91
N GLN A 99 -16.43 -3.44 -6.50
CA GLN A 99 -15.66 -4.49 -7.17
C GLN A 99 -15.46 -5.67 -6.21
N PRO A 100 -16.53 -6.40 -5.84
CA PRO A 100 -16.43 -7.41 -4.78
C PRO A 100 -15.59 -8.62 -5.16
N ARG A 101 -15.25 -8.78 -6.44
CA ARG A 101 -14.41 -9.91 -6.89
C ARG A 101 -12.92 -9.66 -6.71
N MET A 102 -12.51 -8.41 -6.50
CA MET A 102 -11.11 -8.12 -6.25
C MET A 102 -10.68 -8.77 -4.93
N VAL A 103 -9.50 -9.35 -4.92
CA VAL A 103 -8.97 -10.01 -3.72
C VAL A 103 -8.94 -9.06 -2.54
N ALA A 104 -8.43 -7.82 -2.74
CA ALA A 104 -8.35 -6.84 -1.67
C ALA A 104 -9.71 -6.52 -1.05
N VAL A 105 -10.75 -6.43 -1.87
CA VAL A 105 -12.10 -6.11 -1.41
C VAL A 105 -12.72 -7.31 -0.72
N ARG A 106 -12.58 -8.47 -1.32
CA ARG A 106 -13.16 -9.72 -0.79
C ARG A 106 -12.57 -10.08 0.57
N CYS A 107 -11.29 -9.78 0.77
CA CYS A 107 -10.57 -10.12 2.01
C CYS A 107 -10.52 -8.95 2.99
N ASP A 108 -11.09 -7.80 2.65
CA ASP A 108 -11.01 -6.56 3.44
C ASP A 108 -9.56 -6.11 3.69
N TRP A 109 -8.67 -6.38 2.74
CA TRP A 109 -7.27 -5.92 2.83
C TRP A 109 -7.15 -4.51 2.25
N LEU A 110 -7.86 -3.58 2.87
CA LEU A 110 -7.92 -2.17 2.53
C LEU A 110 -7.43 -1.39 3.75
N TYR A 111 -6.35 -0.63 3.57
CA TYR A 111 -5.62 -0.05 4.69
C TYR A 111 -5.37 1.44 4.50
N THR A 112 -5.45 2.18 5.60
CA THR A 112 -5.03 3.58 5.63
C THR A 112 -3.78 3.72 6.51
N LEU A 113 -2.86 4.57 6.07
CA LEU A 113 -1.65 4.93 6.81
C LEU A 113 -1.82 6.34 7.33
N ASP A 114 -1.14 6.65 8.45
CA ASP A 114 -1.03 8.02 8.91
C ASP A 114 -0.23 8.82 7.87
N GLY A 115 -0.88 9.79 7.24
CA GLY A 115 -0.27 10.59 6.18
C GLY A 115 0.97 11.33 6.61
N ASP A 116 1.07 11.71 7.90
CA ASP A 116 2.25 12.40 8.41
C ASP A 116 3.50 11.54 8.38
N LEU A 117 3.35 10.22 8.40
CA LEU A 117 4.49 9.29 8.32
C LEU A 117 4.99 9.10 6.90
N ILE A 118 4.13 9.30 5.91
CA ILE A 118 4.40 8.92 4.52
C ILE A 118 4.67 10.12 3.62
N SER A 119 4.00 11.24 3.85
CA SER A 119 4.02 12.38 2.92
C SER A 119 5.21 13.30 3.10
N ARG A 120 6.00 13.12 4.15
CA ARG A 120 7.15 13.97 4.44
C ARG A 120 8.43 13.15 4.43
N GLN A 121 9.40 13.62 3.66
CA GLN A 121 10.75 13.08 3.75
C GLN A 121 11.40 13.62 5.01
N GLY A 122 11.85 12.73 5.87
CA GLY A 122 12.49 13.12 7.12
C GLY A 122 12.64 11.93 8.05
N PRO A 123 12.98 12.16 9.32
CA PRO A 123 13.22 11.06 10.27
C PRO A 123 12.04 10.10 10.42
N ARG A 124 10.81 10.59 10.22
CA ARG A 124 9.63 9.77 10.41
C ARG A 124 9.36 8.81 9.26
N ILE A 125 10.11 8.91 8.15
CA ILE A 125 9.91 7.99 7.02
C ILE A 125 10.20 6.53 7.41
N VAL A 126 11.08 6.31 8.38
CA VAL A 126 11.35 4.98 8.91
C VAL A 126 10.10 4.41 9.59
N ASP A 127 9.39 5.26 10.35
CA ASP A 127 8.13 4.86 10.97
C ASP A 127 7.06 4.55 9.92
N GLY A 128 7.03 5.32 8.85
CA GLY A 128 6.14 5.06 7.71
C GLY A 128 6.46 3.74 7.04
N ALA A 129 7.75 3.45 6.83
CA ALA A 129 8.18 2.17 6.27
C ALA A 129 7.79 1.00 7.18
N ALA A 130 7.98 1.15 8.49
CA ALA A 130 7.59 0.12 9.45
C ALA A 130 6.08 -0.13 9.40
N ALA A 131 5.28 0.92 9.25
CA ALA A 131 3.82 0.80 9.14
C ALA A 131 3.44 0.01 7.88
N VAL A 132 4.06 0.32 6.74
CA VAL A 132 3.80 -0.42 5.50
C VAL A 132 4.17 -1.89 5.66
N CYS A 133 5.34 -2.17 6.25
CA CYS A 133 5.76 -3.55 6.48
C CYS A 133 4.76 -4.28 7.38
N ALA A 134 4.23 -3.62 8.42
CA ALA A 134 3.24 -4.22 9.31
C ALA A 134 1.94 -4.57 8.56
N VAL A 135 1.49 -3.69 7.66
CA VAL A 135 0.32 -3.95 6.81
C VAL A 135 0.54 -5.21 5.97
N LEU A 136 1.67 -5.29 5.27
CA LEU A 136 1.94 -6.43 4.40
C LEU A 136 2.12 -7.72 5.21
N ASP A 137 2.69 -7.63 6.41
CA ASP A 137 2.82 -8.79 7.29
C ASP A 137 1.46 -9.30 7.75
N GLU A 138 0.49 -8.40 8.00
CA GLU A 138 -0.86 -8.83 8.33
C GLU A 138 -1.51 -9.60 7.17
N VAL A 139 -1.35 -9.09 5.96
CA VAL A 139 -1.86 -9.78 4.76
C VAL A 139 -1.24 -11.17 4.65
N ARG A 140 0.07 -11.28 4.87
CA ARG A 140 0.78 -12.57 4.81
C ARG A 140 0.25 -13.56 5.84
N ARG A 141 0.02 -13.09 7.09
CA ARG A 141 -0.50 -13.95 8.15
C ARG A 141 -1.89 -14.48 7.82
N GLU A 142 -2.76 -13.61 7.35
CA GLU A 142 -4.13 -14.01 7.02
C GLU A 142 -4.18 -14.88 5.78
N ARG A 143 -3.34 -14.59 4.79
CA ARG A 143 -3.24 -15.39 3.58
C ARG A 143 -2.77 -16.82 3.91
N ALA A 144 -1.82 -16.94 4.81
CA ALA A 144 -1.29 -18.24 5.23
C ALA A 144 -2.31 -19.06 6.03
N ALA A 145 -3.26 -18.38 6.67
CA ALA A 145 -4.29 -19.04 7.49
C ALA A 145 -5.48 -19.53 6.67
N ARG A 146 -5.55 -19.20 5.36
CA ARG A 146 -6.67 -19.59 4.49
C ARG A 146 -6.46 -20.93 3.81
#